data_4a7b658e621a4058674568f623714466
#
_entry.id   4a7b658e621a4058674568f623714466
#
_cell.length_a   1.000
_cell.length_b   1.000
_cell.length_c   1.000
_cell.angle_alpha   90.00
_cell.angle_beta   90.00
_cell.angle_gamma   90.00
#
_symmetry.space_group_name_H-M   'P 1'
#
loop_
_entity.id
_entity.type
_entity.pdbx_description
1 polymer ?
#
loop_
_entity_poly.entity_id
_entity_poly.type
_entity_poly.pdbx_seq_one_letter_code
_entity_poly.pdbx_strand_id
1 'polypeptide(L)'
;MSRYSVSPSAIADLDEIWLYIARKASVEVAERVVDSITGAFVLLAAHPGAGRHRPNLGEDIRSFPVNNYRVYYRQDKRGRVRILYVRHTARDEEKLSQ
;
A
#
# COMPACT_ATOMS: atom_id res chain seq x y z
N MET A 1 -20.36 0.50 3.43
CA MET A 1 -19.41 1.14 4.36
C MET A 1 -18.04 0.60 4.15
N SER A 2 -17.03 1.46 4.01
CA SER A 2 -15.70 0.97 3.84
C SER A 2 -15.13 0.46 5.18
N ARG A 3 -14.51 -0.71 5.13
CA ARG A 3 -13.85 -1.34 6.28
C ARG A 3 -12.39 -0.94 6.41
N TYR A 4 -11.98 0.01 5.58
CA TYR A 4 -10.64 0.53 5.64
C TYR A 4 -10.65 2.04 5.46
N SER A 5 -9.55 2.66 5.86
CA SER A 5 -9.31 4.07 5.61
C SER A 5 -7.92 4.22 5.01
N VAL A 6 -7.70 5.31 4.29
CA VAL A 6 -6.43 5.56 3.61
C VAL A 6 -5.84 6.85 4.16
N SER A 7 -4.59 6.78 4.64
CA SER A 7 -3.92 7.96 5.19
C SER A 7 -3.64 8.98 4.10
N PRO A 8 -3.48 10.28 4.46
CA PRO A 8 -3.04 11.28 3.49
C PRO A 8 -1.71 10.92 2.83
N SER A 9 -0.81 10.28 3.56
CA SER A 9 0.47 9.82 3.02
C SER A 9 0.27 8.77 1.93
N ALA A 10 -0.62 7.81 2.15
CA ALA A 10 -0.91 6.78 1.17
C ALA A 10 -1.59 7.37 -0.08
N ILE A 11 -2.47 8.35 0.10
CA ILE A 11 -3.11 9.04 -1.03
C ILE A 11 -2.05 9.74 -1.87
N ALA A 12 -1.12 10.45 -1.23
CA ALA A 12 -0.03 11.12 -1.92
C ALA A 12 0.86 10.11 -2.67
N ASP A 13 1.12 8.96 -2.05
CA ASP A 13 1.91 7.89 -2.68
C ASP A 13 1.22 7.38 -3.95
N LEU A 14 -0.10 7.17 -3.91
CA LEU A 14 -0.85 6.72 -5.09
C LEU A 14 -0.81 7.75 -6.21
N ASP A 15 -0.92 9.04 -5.88
CA ASP A 15 -0.83 10.10 -6.87
C ASP A 15 0.55 10.13 -7.53
N GLU A 16 1.62 9.97 -6.76
CA GLU A 16 2.99 9.92 -7.29
C GLU A 16 3.19 8.71 -8.20
N ILE A 17 2.69 7.55 -7.79
CA ILE A 17 2.78 6.32 -8.58
C ILE A 17 2.06 6.51 -9.91
N TRP A 18 0.84 7.06 -9.87
CA TRP A 18 0.05 7.31 -11.07
C TRP A 18 0.79 8.24 -12.05
N LEU A 19 1.27 9.38 -11.54
CA LEU A 19 1.99 10.37 -12.36
C LEU A 19 3.25 9.77 -12.98
N TYR A 20 4.02 9.04 -12.20
CA TYR A 20 5.24 8.42 -12.68
C TYR A 20 4.96 7.46 -13.84
N ILE A 21 3.98 6.58 -13.66
CA ILE A 21 3.66 5.57 -14.67
C ILE A 21 3.01 6.21 -15.90
N ALA A 22 2.15 7.20 -15.69
CA ALA A 22 1.50 7.91 -16.81
C ALA A 22 2.55 8.56 -17.70
N ARG A 23 3.60 9.12 -17.12
CA ARG A 23 4.70 9.75 -17.88
C ARG A 23 5.61 8.73 -18.54
N LYS A 24 5.89 7.62 -17.86
CA LYS A 24 6.84 6.60 -18.36
C LYS A 24 6.20 5.61 -19.33
N ALA A 25 4.93 5.35 -19.20
CA ALA A 25 4.21 4.38 -20.02
C ALA A 25 2.97 5.00 -20.64
N SER A 26 1.86 4.99 -19.90
CA SER A 26 0.61 5.56 -20.39
C SER A 26 -0.36 5.77 -19.24
N VAL A 27 -1.42 6.54 -19.48
CA VAL A 27 -2.51 6.73 -18.53
C VAL A 27 -3.20 5.39 -18.26
N GLU A 28 -3.41 4.58 -19.28
CA GLU A 28 -4.08 3.28 -19.14
C GLU A 28 -3.30 2.34 -18.25
N VAL A 29 -1.98 2.31 -18.37
CA VAL A 29 -1.12 1.49 -17.51
C VAL A 29 -1.14 2.03 -16.08
N ALA A 30 -1.09 3.36 -15.91
CA ALA A 30 -1.16 3.98 -14.59
C ALA A 30 -2.47 3.62 -13.89
N GLU A 31 -3.59 3.70 -14.60
CA GLU A 31 -4.91 3.33 -14.06
C GLU A 31 -4.93 1.89 -13.60
N ARG A 32 -4.42 0.97 -14.41
CA ARG A 32 -4.38 -0.46 -14.06
C ARG A 32 -3.55 -0.74 -12.82
N VAL A 33 -2.39 -0.10 -12.71
CA VAL A 33 -1.50 -0.31 -11.57
C VAL A 33 -2.15 0.21 -10.29
N VAL A 34 -2.69 1.43 -10.33
CA VAL A 34 -3.36 2.01 -9.16
C VAL A 34 -4.58 1.18 -8.77
N ASP A 35 -5.36 0.73 -9.75
CA ASP A 35 -6.53 -0.13 -9.48
C ASP A 35 -6.11 -1.45 -8.82
N SER A 36 -5.00 -2.03 -9.22
CA SER A 36 -4.47 -3.24 -8.57
C SER A 36 -4.11 -2.98 -7.12
N ILE A 37 -3.50 -1.82 -6.84
CA ILE A 37 -3.12 -1.46 -5.48
C ILE A 37 -4.36 -1.22 -4.62
N THR A 38 -5.32 -0.43 -5.12
CA THR A 38 -6.54 -0.14 -4.36
C THR A 38 -7.42 -1.38 -4.20
N GLY A 39 -7.39 -2.30 -5.17
CA GLY A 39 -8.04 -3.61 -5.04
C GLY A 39 -7.48 -4.41 -3.86
N ALA A 40 -6.19 -4.28 -3.61
CA ALA A 40 -5.58 -4.93 -2.45
C ALA A 40 -6.11 -4.35 -1.13
N PHE A 41 -6.46 -3.06 -1.09
CA PHE A 41 -7.06 -2.46 0.12
C PHE A 41 -8.35 -3.17 0.49
N VAL A 42 -9.18 -3.48 -0.50
CA VAL A 42 -10.44 -4.20 -0.29
C VAL A 42 -10.17 -5.61 0.25
N LEU A 43 -9.18 -6.28 -0.33
CA LEU A 43 -8.77 -7.62 0.11
C LEU A 43 -8.28 -7.59 1.57
N LEU A 44 -7.46 -6.60 1.92
CA LEU A 44 -6.91 -6.46 3.26
C LEU A 44 -8.00 -6.13 4.28
N ALA A 45 -9.00 -5.34 3.88
CA ALA A 45 -10.14 -5.06 4.75
C ALA A 45 -10.90 -6.34 5.10
N ALA A 46 -11.03 -7.26 4.14
CA ALA A 46 -11.68 -8.55 4.36
C ALA A 46 -10.78 -9.54 5.10
N HIS A 47 -9.47 -9.46 4.90
CA HIS A 47 -8.48 -10.38 5.48
C HIS A 47 -7.30 -9.61 6.08
N PRO A 48 -7.51 -8.95 7.23
CA PRO A 48 -6.47 -8.09 7.82
C PRO A 48 -5.17 -8.81 8.16
N GLY A 49 -5.22 -10.10 8.39
CA GLY A 49 -4.03 -10.91 8.69
C GLY A 49 -3.25 -11.38 7.47
N ALA A 50 -3.69 -11.01 6.25
CA ALA A 50 -3.06 -11.49 5.03
C ALA A 50 -1.63 -10.96 4.84
N GLY A 51 -1.32 -9.76 5.33
CA GLY A 51 -0.01 -9.17 5.19
C GLY A 51 0.99 -9.73 6.19
N ARG A 52 2.27 -9.59 5.85
CA ARG A 52 3.37 -10.04 6.70
C ARG A 52 3.61 -9.03 7.82
N HIS A 53 3.74 -9.51 9.03
CA HIS A 53 4.03 -8.68 10.18
C HIS A 53 5.43 -8.07 10.08
N ARG A 54 5.54 -6.76 10.36
CA ARG A 54 6.78 -6.00 10.26
C ARG A 54 7.11 -5.31 11.61
N PRO A 55 7.56 -6.07 12.61
CA PRO A 55 7.80 -5.50 13.95
C PRO A 55 8.89 -4.42 13.96
N ASN A 56 9.81 -4.47 13.00
CA ASN A 56 10.88 -3.47 12.88
C ASN A 56 10.37 -2.09 12.47
N LEU A 57 9.15 -1.99 11.96
CA LEU A 57 8.55 -0.71 11.53
C LEU A 57 7.58 -0.15 12.55
N GLY A 58 7.17 -0.97 13.52
CA GLY A 58 6.24 -0.57 14.57
C GLY A 58 5.32 -1.72 14.94
N GLU A 59 4.70 -1.62 16.10
CA GLU A 59 3.73 -2.60 16.55
C GLU A 59 2.56 -2.65 15.58
N ASP A 60 2.10 -3.84 15.28
CA ASP A 60 0.92 -4.10 14.46
C ASP A 60 1.02 -3.66 13.00
N ILE A 61 2.20 -3.25 12.54
CA ILE A 61 2.37 -2.91 11.13
C ILE A 61 2.59 -4.18 10.32
N ARG A 62 1.85 -4.28 9.21
CA ARG A 62 1.96 -5.36 8.25
C ARG A 62 2.22 -4.80 6.86
N SER A 63 2.79 -5.61 5.99
CA SER A 63 2.97 -5.24 4.58
C SER A 63 2.41 -6.33 3.69
N PHE A 64 1.89 -5.92 2.53
CA PHE A 64 1.31 -6.84 1.55
C PHE A 64 1.82 -6.46 0.16
N PRO A 65 2.39 -7.41 -0.59
CA PRO A 65 2.94 -7.10 -1.90
C PRO A 65 1.84 -7.00 -2.96
N VAL A 66 1.97 -6.00 -3.83
CA VAL A 66 1.12 -5.83 -5.01
C VAL A 66 2.05 -5.48 -6.16
N ASN A 67 2.35 -6.44 -7.04
CA ASN A 67 3.31 -6.25 -8.13
C ASN A 67 4.66 -5.77 -7.56
N ASN A 68 5.16 -4.63 -8.01
CA ASN A 68 6.43 -4.07 -7.56
C ASN A 68 6.28 -3.12 -6.38
N TYR A 69 5.12 -3.14 -5.71
CA TYR A 69 4.82 -2.25 -4.60
C TYR A 69 4.50 -3.04 -3.34
N ARG A 70 4.63 -2.39 -2.19
CA ARG A 70 4.17 -2.92 -0.91
C ARG A 70 3.21 -1.92 -0.30
N VAL A 71 2.10 -2.47 0.19
CA VAL A 71 1.09 -1.71 0.93
C VAL A 71 1.37 -1.94 2.41
N TYR A 72 1.62 -0.87 3.15
CA TYR A 72 1.84 -0.93 4.59
C TYR A 72 0.58 -0.49 5.30
N TYR A 73 0.15 -1.27 6.28
CA TYR A 73 -1.12 -1.04 6.94
C TYR A 73 -1.09 -1.57 8.37
N ARG A 74 -2.10 -1.21 9.14
CA ARG A 74 -2.33 -1.79 10.46
C ARG A 74 -3.84 -1.82 10.72
N GLN A 75 -4.24 -2.57 11.73
CA GLN A 75 -5.62 -2.55 12.21
C GLN A 75 -5.73 -1.53 13.32
N ASP A 76 -6.85 -0.79 13.35
CA ASP A 76 -7.15 0.08 14.47
C ASP A 76 -7.78 -0.75 15.61
N LYS A 77 -8.16 -0.08 16.71
CA LYS A 77 -8.73 -0.74 17.87
C LYS A 77 -10.06 -1.44 17.60
N ARG A 78 -10.74 -1.05 16.51
CA ARG A 78 -12.01 -1.65 16.09
C ARG A 78 -11.81 -2.74 15.06
N GLY A 79 -10.57 -3.08 14.76
CA GLY A 79 -10.24 -4.10 13.77
C GLY A 79 -10.30 -3.61 12.34
N ARG A 80 -10.50 -2.31 12.10
CA ARG A 80 -10.52 -1.76 10.75
C ARG A 80 -9.10 -1.53 10.24
N VAL A 81 -8.92 -1.75 8.95
CA VAL A 81 -7.61 -1.57 8.32
C VAL A 81 -7.37 -0.10 8.03
N ARG A 82 -6.19 0.38 8.40
CA ARG A 82 -5.71 1.71 8.07
C ARG A 82 -4.53 1.57 7.11
N ILE A 83 -4.68 2.02 5.88
CA ILE A 83 -3.57 2.02 4.91
C ILE A 83 -2.65 3.20 5.24
N LEU A 84 -1.41 2.90 5.57
CA LEU A 84 -0.44 3.89 6.05
C LEU A 84 0.35 4.53 4.92
N TYR A 85 0.92 3.72 4.05
CA TYR A 85 1.67 4.20 2.88
C TYR A 85 1.87 3.06 1.89
N VAL A 86 2.26 3.43 0.67
CA VAL A 86 2.55 2.49 -0.42
C VAL A 86 3.95 2.80 -0.92
N ARG A 87 4.81 1.80 -1.01
CA ARG A 87 6.20 1.99 -1.40
C ARG A 87 6.58 1.05 -2.53
N HIS A 88 7.48 1.52 -3.39
CA HIS A 88 8.08 0.66 -4.40
C HIS A 88 9.05 -0.29 -3.72
N THR A 89 8.97 -1.58 -4.01
CA THR A 89 9.75 -2.62 -3.35
C THR A 89 11.26 -2.36 -3.41
N ALA A 90 11.77 -1.97 -4.58
CA ALA A 90 13.20 -1.72 -4.76
C ALA A 90 13.70 -0.56 -3.90
N ARG A 91 12.90 0.51 -3.77
CA ARG A 91 13.26 1.66 -2.93
C ARG A 91 13.29 1.30 -1.45
N ASP A 92 12.31 0.49 -1.02
CA ASP A 92 12.26 0.03 0.37
C ASP A 92 13.47 -0.82 0.72
N GLU A 93 13.86 -1.72 -0.17
CA GLU A 93 15.03 -2.58 0.04
C GLU A 93 16.30 -1.75 0.15
N GLU A 94 16.46 -0.73 -0.68
CA GLU A 94 17.60 0.18 -0.61
C GLU A 94 17.66 0.92 0.72
N LYS A 95 16.52 1.40 1.21
CA LYS A 95 16.43 2.08 2.51
C LYS A 95 16.72 1.14 3.67
N LEU A 96 16.26 -0.09 3.58
CA LEU A 96 16.44 -1.08 4.63
C LEU A 96 17.87 -1.61 4.71
N SER A 97 18.63 -1.52 3.62
CA SER A 97 20.01 -1.98 3.57
C SER A 97 21.01 -0.92 4.05
N GLN A 98 20.53 0.27 4.35
CA GLN A 98 21.33 1.35 4.92
C GLN A 98 21.13 1.41 6.46
#